data_122c8d94a3fcfb8371478617aa6226e8
#
_entry.id   122c8d94a3fcfb8371478617aa6226e8
#
_cell.length_a   1.000
_cell.length_b   1.000
_cell.length_c   1.000
_cell.angle_alpha   90.00
_cell.angle_beta   90.00
_cell.angle_gamma   90.00
#
_symmetry.space_group_name_H-M   'P 1'
#
loop_
_entity.id
_entity.type
_entity.pdbx_description
1 polymer ?
#
loop_
_entity_poly.entity_id
_entity_poly.type
_entity_poly.pdbx_seq_one_letter_code
_entity_poly.pdbx_strand_id
1 'polypeptide(L)'
;NPAVGSAHGRLQRLGMAKLKWLVVRDLALIESATWWKDGPEIESGELRTEDIETEVFFMPAATHVEKAGTFTQTQRMVQWRHQALQPPGDCQSELDFFHLLGQKIRERLAGSDDPRDRPLLDLTWDYPVDEHGEVDPEAVLREINGHADGELVDGFAQLRADGTSASGCW
;
A
#
# COMPACT_ATOMS: atom_id res chain seq x y z
N ASN A 1 -14.03 -1.26 4.07
CA ASN A 1 -14.26 -2.50 4.82
C ASN A 1 -15.66 -3.02 4.53
N PRO A 2 -15.83 -4.11 3.74
CA PRO A 2 -17.13 -4.63 3.34
C PRO A 2 -17.88 -5.34 4.49
N ALA A 3 -17.21 -5.65 5.59
CA ALA A 3 -17.83 -6.31 6.73
C ALA A 3 -18.62 -5.35 7.62
N VAL A 4 -18.07 -4.14 7.88
CA VAL A 4 -18.65 -3.21 8.87
C VAL A 4 -18.80 -1.77 8.38
N GLY A 5 -18.18 -1.40 7.29
CA GLY A 5 -18.05 0.01 6.87
C GLY A 5 -19.22 0.57 6.10
N SER A 6 -20.25 -0.21 5.77
CA SER A 6 -21.30 0.24 4.85
C SER A 6 -22.66 -0.36 5.16
N ALA A 7 -23.70 0.45 5.06
CA ALA A 7 -25.09 -0.01 5.07
C ALA A 7 -25.41 -0.99 3.90
N HIS A 8 -24.55 -1.04 2.90
CA HIS A 8 -24.67 -1.93 1.74
C HIS A 8 -23.73 -3.13 1.81
N GLY A 9 -23.23 -3.52 2.99
CA GLY A 9 -22.29 -4.62 3.17
C GLY A 9 -22.72 -5.92 2.48
N ARG A 10 -24.00 -6.27 2.51
CA ARG A 10 -24.54 -7.42 1.78
C ARG A 10 -24.26 -7.32 0.27
N LEU A 11 -24.58 -6.19 -0.37
CA LEU A 11 -24.34 -6.02 -1.82
C LEU A 11 -22.86 -6.06 -2.17
N GLN A 12 -22.02 -5.54 -1.28
CA GLN A 12 -20.55 -5.60 -1.46
C GLN A 12 -20.06 -7.05 -1.42
N ARG A 13 -20.47 -7.85 -0.42
CA ARG A 13 -20.06 -9.25 -0.32
C ARG A 13 -20.59 -10.10 -1.49
N LEU A 14 -21.85 -9.89 -1.92
CA LEU A 14 -22.39 -10.51 -3.13
C LEU A 14 -21.60 -10.11 -4.39
N GLY A 15 -21.11 -8.88 -4.47
CA GLY A 15 -20.25 -8.40 -5.55
C GLY A 15 -18.85 -9.03 -5.49
N MET A 16 -18.27 -9.12 -4.28
CA MET A 16 -16.97 -9.75 -4.07
C MET A 16 -16.95 -11.21 -4.50
N ALA A 17 -18.06 -11.93 -4.33
CA ALA A 17 -18.20 -13.32 -4.79
C ALA A 17 -18.09 -13.51 -6.33
N LYS A 18 -18.11 -12.43 -7.09
CA LYS A 18 -18.00 -12.41 -8.56
C LYS A 18 -16.65 -11.93 -9.08
N LEU A 19 -15.71 -11.63 -8.20
CA LEU A 19 -14.35 -11.24 -8.58
C LEU A 19 -13.56 -12.47 -9.01
N LYS A 20 -12.54 -12.25 -9.82
CA LYS A 20 -11.54 -13.29 -10.11
C LYS A 20 -10.60 -13.48 -8.93
N TRP A 21 -10.21 -12.38 -8.31
CA TRP A 21 -9.33 -12.35 -7.15
C TRP A 21 -9.57 -11.11 -6.30
N LEU A 22 -9.24 -11.22 -5.03
CA LEU A 22 -9.30 -10.14 -4.04
C LEU A 22 -8.03 -10.17 -3.19
N VAL A 23 -7.35 -9.04 -3.09
CA VAL A 23 -6.22 -8.88 -2.16
C VAL A 23 -6.70 -8.13 -0.94
N VAL A 24 -6.49 -8.70 0.23
CA VAL A 24 -6.77 -8.10 1.53
C VAL A 24 -5.46 -7.91 2.27
N ARG A 25 -5.16 -6.68 2.65
CA ARG A 25 -4.07 -6.36 3.58
C ARG A 25 -4.65 -5.89 4.89
N ASP A 26 -4.33 -6.58 5.96
CA ASP A 26 -4.76 -6.22 7.30
C ASP A 26 -3.82 -6.79 8.36
N LEU A 27 -3.94 -6.28 9.59
CA LEU A 27 -3.14 -6.71 10.75
C LEU A 27 -3.52 -8.12 11.23
N ALA A 28 -4.75 -8.53 10.97
CA ALA A 28 -5.28 -9.83 11.33
C ALA A 28 -6.22 -10.34 10.24
N LEU A 29 -6.48 -11.64 10.27
CA LEU A 29 -7.47 -12.27 9.38
C LEU A 29 -8.88 -11.94 9.87
N ILE A 30 -9.38 -10.80 9.41
CA ILE A 30 -10.68 -10.23 9.77
C ILE A 30 -11.80 -10.64 8.79
N GLU A 31 -13.03 -10.25 9.09
CA GLU A 31 -14.23 -10.60 8.33
C GLU A 31 -14.14 -10.14 6.85
N SER A 32 -13.37 -9.09 6.56
CA SER A 32 -13.13 -8.65 5.18
C SER A 32 -12.33 -9.67 4.34
N ALA A 33 -11.60 -10.56 5.00
CA ALA A 33 -10.85 -11.63 4.37
C ALA A 33 -11.55 -13.00 4.48
N THR A 34 -12.52 -13.16 5.40
CA THR A 34 -13.18 -14.44 5.69
C THR A 34 -14.66 -14.46 5.28
N TRP A 35 -15.17 -13.41 4.65
CA TRP A 35 -16.57 -13.25 4.22
C TRP A 35 -17.12 -14.45 3.43
N TRP A 36 -16.26 -15.13 2.71
CA TRP A 36 -16.57 -16.26 1.84
C TRP A 36 -16.86 -17.57 2.62
N LYS A 37 -16.54 -17.62 3.91
CA LYS A 37 -16.79 -18.78 4.80
C LYS A 37 -17.58 -18.40 6.05
N ASP A 38 -17.41 -17.18 6.57
CA ASP A 38 -17.97 -16.75 7.84
C ASP A 38 -18.96 -15.56 7.67
N GLY A 39 -19.34 -15.23 6.44
CA GLY A 39 -20.22 -14.10 6.16
C GLY A 39 -21.70 -14.39 6.42
N PRO A 40 -22.52 -13.37 6.73
CA PRO A 40 -23.96 -13.54 6.96
C PRO A 40 -24.70 -14.19 5.78
N GLU A 41 -24.22 -13.98 4.56
CA GLU A 41 -24.80 -14.58 3.35
C GLU A 41 -24.51 -16.08 3.24
N ILE A 42 -23.40 -16.55 3.85
CA ILE A 42 -23.08 -17.97 3.97
C ILE A 42 -23.98 -18.60 5.05
N GLU A 43 -24.09 -17.94 6.22
CA GLU A 43 -24.94 -18.41 7.32
C GLU A 43 -26.42 -18.53 6.90
N SER A 44 -26.91 -17.57 6.10
CA SER A 44 -28.29 -17.59 5.61
C SER A 44 -28.52 -18.52 4.42
N GLY A 45 -27.45 -19.05 3.83
CA GLY A 45 -27.53 -19.90 2.62
C GLY A 45 -27.80 -19.13 1.32
N GLU A 46 -27.68 -17.78 1.35
CA GLU A 46 -27.77 -16.96 0.14
C GLU A 46 -26.55 -17.10 -0.78
N LEU A 47 -25.38 -17.30 -0.17
CA LEU A 47 -24.14 -17.71 -0.83
C LEU A 47 -23.72 -19.07 -0.28
N ARG A 48 -23.08 -19.85 -1.13
CA ARG A 48 -22.45 -21.12 -0.74
C ARG A 48 -20.96 -20.99 -1.02
N THR A 49 -20.14 -21.36 -0.06
CA THR A 49 -18.66 -21.26 -0.18
C THR A 49 -18.15 -21.99 -1.44
N GLU A 50 -18.72 -23.14 -1.76
CA GLU A 50 -18.33 -23.95 -2.93
C GLU A 50 -18.69 -23.32 -4.28
N ASP A 51 -19.58 -22.33 -4.31
CA ASP A 51 -19.99 -21.63 -5.53
C ASP A 51 -19.21 -20.31 -5.73
N ILE A 52 -18.31 -19.95 -4.78
CA ILE A 52 -17.51 -18.74 -4.85
C ILE A 52 -16.19 -19.04 -5.57
N GLU A 53 -16.00 -18.44 -6.75
CA GLU A 53 -14.79 -18.63 -7.56
C GLU A 53 -13.69 -17.59 -7.24
N THR A 54 -13.97 -16.62 -6.37
CA THR A 54 -13.02 -15.56 -6.03
C THR A 54 -11.86 -16.11 -5.21
N GLU A 55 -10.65 -16.02 -5.76
CA GLU A 55 -9.41 -16.32 -5.04
C GLU A 55 -9.08 -15.15 -4.08
N VAL A 56 -8.92 -15.44 -2.80
CA VAL A 56 -8.63 -14.41 -1.77
C VAL A 56 -7.18 -14.55 -1.33
N PHE A 57 -6.40 -13.48 -1.56
CA PHE A 57 -5.02 -13.35 -1.09
C PHE A 57 -5.02 -12.51 0.18
N PHE A 58 -4.61 -13.10 1.30
CA PHE A 58 -4.36 -12.36 2.53
C PHE A 58 -2.87 -12.02 2.64
N MET A 59 -2.57 -10.72 2.70
CA MET A 59 -1.22 -10.19 2.84
C MET A 59 -1.09 -9.51 4.20
N PRO A 60 -0.38 -10.09 5.17
CA PRO A 60 -0.28 -9.53 6.51
C PRO A 60 0.44 -8.17 6.49
N ALA A 61 -0.07 -7.23 7.27
CA ALA A 61 0.44 -5.87 7.36
C ALA A 61 1.07 -5.59 8.72
N ALA A 62 2.16 -4.82 8.71
CA ALA A 62 2.80 -4.32 9.92
C ALA A 62 1.94 -3.24 10.59
N THR A 63 1.91 -3.24 11.93
CA THR A 63 1.26 -2.19 12.71
C THR A 63 2.11 -0.90 12.69
N HIS A 64 1.54 0.20 13.19
CA HIS A 64 2.23 1.49 13.23
C HIS A 64 3.44 1.53 14.21
N VAL A 65 3.59 0.56 15.10
CA VAL A 65 4.76 0.43 15.97
C VAL A 65 5.85 -0.45 15.36
N GLU A 66 5.52 -1.16 14.29
CA GLU A 66 6.38 -2.10 13.58
C GLU A 66 6.95 -1.49 12.28
N LYS A 67 6.82 -0.20 12.09
CA LYS A 67 7.34 0.54 10.91
C LYS A 67 7.72 1.97 11.26
N ALA A 68 8.69 2.52 10.55
CA ALA A 68 9.03 3.94 10.60
C ALA A 68 8.28 4.72 9.51
N GLY A 69 8.20 6.03 9.67
CA GLY A 69 7.62 6.92 8.67
C GLY A 69 6.80 8.06 9.26
N THR A 70 6.07 8.74 8.39
CA THR A 70 5.27 9.90 8.77
C THR A 70 3.79 9.54 8.93
N PHE A 71 3.15 10.24 9.88
CA PHE A 71 1.70 10.22 10.07
C PHE A 71 1.19 11.64 10.01
N THR A 72 0.21 11.90 9.17
CA THR A 72 -0.44 13.20 9.09
C THR A 72 -1.79 13.13 9.82
N GLN A 73 -1.95 13.97 10.81
CA GLN A 73 -3.21 14.11 11.53
C GLN A 73 -4.20 15.00 10.76
N THR A 74 -5.48 14.92 11.16
CA THR A 74 -6.56 15.78 10.61
C THR A 74 -6.29 17.28 10.77
N GLN A 75 -5.49 17.69 11.76
CA GLN A 75 -5.03 19.08 11.93
C GLN A 75 -3.86 19.44 10.99
N ARG A 76 -3.52 18.60 10.05
CA ARG A 76 -2.38 18.79 9.13
C ARG A 76 -1.02 18.84 9.82
N MET A 77 -0.89 18.18 10.95
CA MET A 77 0.38 17.99 11.65
C MET A 77 1.03 16.71 11.14
N VAL A 78 2.21 16.83 10.53
CA VAL A 78 3.05 15.70 10.15
C VAL A 78 3.90 15.30 11.34
N GLN A 79 3.86 14.04 11.73
CA GLN A 79 4.64 13.48 12.82
C GLN A 79 5.52 12.36 12.27
N TRP A 80 6.80 12.40 12.61
CA TRP A 80 7.70 11.28 12.38
C TRP A 80 7.56 10.24 13.51
N ARG A 81 7.55 8.97 13.13
CA ARG A 81 7.57 7.85 14.08
C ARG A 81 8.70 6.90 13.74
N HIS A 82 9.45 6.54 14.77
CA HIS A 82 10.45 5.49 14.68
C HIS A 82 9.80 4.14 14.89
N GLN A 83 10.32 3.13 14.19
CA GLN A 83 9.96 1.74 14.42
C GLN A 83 10.40 1.33 15.83
N ALA A 84 9.51 0.71 16.58
CA ALA A 84 9.78 0.25 17.94
C ALA A 84 10.01 -1.27 18.02
N LEU A 85 9.42 -2.02 17.10
CA LEU A 85 9.49 -3.48 17.04
C LEU A 85 9.64 -3.93 15.61
N GLN A 86 10.27 -5.06 15.38
CA GLN A 86 10.26 -5.72 14.07
C GLN A 86 8.88 -6.36 13.81
N PRO A 87 8.36 -6.28 12.57
CA PRO A 87 7.14 -6.95 12.21
C PRO A 87 7.27 -8.47 12.38
N PRO A 88 6.26 -9.17 12.89
CA PRO A 88 6.33 -10.61 13.05
C PRO A 88 6.08 -11.34 11.72
N GLY A 89 6.78 -12.45 11.50
CA GLY A 89 6.56 -13.34 10.35
C GLY A 89 6.68 -12.62 9.00
N ASP A 90 5.66 -12.74 8.17
CA ASP A 90 5.60 -12.14 6.83
C ASP A 90 4.91 -10.76 6.80
N CYS A 91 4.69 -10.14 7.97
CA CYS A 91 4.10 -8.81 8.04
C CYS A 91 5.05 -7.77 7.43
N GLN A 92 4.51 -6.93 6.57
CA GLN A 92 5.26 -5.86 5.90
C GLN A 92 4.58 -4.51 6.10
N SER A 93 5.37 -3.43 6.09
CA SER A 93 4.80 -2.08 5.98
C SER A 93 4.13 -1.88 4.61
N GLU A 94 3.29 -0.87 4.48
CA GLU A 94 2.73 -0.49 3.18
C GLU A 94 3.84 -0.06 2.21
N LEU A 95 4.85 0.65 2.72
CA LEU A 95 5.99 1.10 1.92
C LEU A 95 6.72 -0.09 1.29
N ASP A 96 7.12 -1.07 2.10
CA ASP A 96 7.85 -2.25 1.63
C ASP A 96 7.02 -3.08 0.67
N PHE A 97 5.75 -3.29 1.01
CA PHE A 97 4.83 -4.04 0.15
C PHE A 97 4.69 -3.40 -1.24
N PHE A 98 4.42 -2.08 -1.30
CA PHE A 98 4.24 -1.42 -2.60
C PHE A 98 5.54 -1.26 -3.37
N HIS A 99 6.66 -1.06 -2.68
CA HIS A 99 7.97 -1.05 -3.30
C HIS A 99 8.28 -2.40 -3.97
N LEU A 100 8.13 -3.50 -3.23
CA LEU A 100 8.32 -4.85 -3.75
C LEU A 100 7.36 -5.17 -4.90
N LEU A 101 6.08 -4.80 -4.76
CA LEU A 101 5.08 -4.99 -5.81
C LEU A 101 5.48 -4.24 -7.09
N GLY A 102 5.89 -2.98 -6.97
CA GLY A 102 6.35 -2.17 -8.10
C GLY A 102 7.57 -2.78 -8.79
N GLN A 103 8.55 -3.26 -8.03
CA GLN A 103 9.70 -3.98 -8.58
C GLN A 103 9.28 -5.23 -9.34
N LYS A 104 8.39 -6.05 -8.78
CA LYS A 104 7.88 -7.27 -9.43
C LYS A 104 7.10 -6.99 -10.72
N ILE A 105 6.33 -5.91 -10.75
CA ILE A 105 5.64 -5.47 -11.97
C ILE A 105 6.66 -5.04 -13.03
N ARG A 106 7.65 -4.23 -12.67
CA ARG A 106 8.72 -3.79 -13.58
C ARG A 106 9.51 -4.98 -14.14
N GLU A 107 9.89 -5.94 -13.30
CA GLU A 107 10.54 -7.19 -13.74
C GLU A 107 9.69 -7.92 -14.81
N ARG A 108 8.39 -8.00 -14.60
CA ARG A 108 7.47 -8.65 -15.58
C ARG A 108 7.29 -7.88 -16.86
N LEU A 109 7.37 -6.55 -16.80
CA LEU A 109 7.24 -5.67 -17.96
C LEU A 109 8.59 -5.42 -18.66
N ALA A 110 9.68 -5.95 -18.14
CA ALA A 110 11.01 -5.75 -18.72
C ALA A 110 11.03 -6.16 -20.20
N GLY A 111 11.41 -5.21 -21.07
CA GLY A 111 11.42 -5.42 -22.52
C GLY A 111 10.07 -5.22 -23.22
N SER A 112 9.04 -4.73 -22.54
CA SER A 112 7.78 -4.35 -23.17
C SER A 112 7.95 -3.09 -24.01
N ASP A 113 7.42 -3.13 -25.24
CA ASP A 113 7.35 -1.98 -26.15
C ASP A 113 5.98 -1.27 -26.09
N ASP A 114 5.07 -1.72 -25.21
CA ASP A 114 3.74 -1.09 -25.06
C ASP A 114 3.88 0.28 -24.36
N PRO A 115 3.43 1.38 -25.01
CA PRO A 115 3.50 2.72 -24.41
C PRO A 115 2.75 2.83 -23.06
N ARG A 116 1.77 1.96 -22.80
CA ARG A 116 1.03 1.94 -21.53
C ARG A 116 1.87 1.46 -20.35
N ASP A 117 2.92 0.68 -20.61
CA ASP A 117 3.81 0.16 -19.59
C ASP A 117 4.93 1.16 -19.22
N ARG A 118 5.14 2.15 -20.07
CA ARG A 118 6.20 3.13 -19.93
C ARG A 118 6.24 3.85 -18.58
N PRO A 119 5.11 4.34 -18.02
CA PRO A 119 5.12 4.99 -16.71
C PRO A 119 5.65 4.09 -15.59
N LEU A 120 5.43 2.77 -15.66
CA LEU A 120 5.94 1.82 -14.67
C LEU A 120 7.41 1.47 -14.91
N LEU A 121 7.83 1.37 -16.16
CA LEU A 121 9.22 1.10 -16.52
C LEU A 121 10.15 2.29 -16.19
N ASP A 122 9.64 3.51 -16.26
CA ASP A 122 10.39 4.74 -15.99
C ASP A 122 10.48 5.07 -14.47
N LEU A 123 9.74 4.35 -13.60
CA LEU A 123 9.89 4.50 -12.15
C LEU A 123 11.29 4.09 -11.73
N THR A 124 11.96 4.93 -10.98
CA THR A 124 13.28 4.61 -10.45
C THR A 124 13.17 3.76 -9.18
N TRP A 125 12.51 4.26 -8.15
CA TRP A 125 12.32 3.59 -6.85
C TRP A 125 13.60 2.90 -6.32
N ASP A 126 14.73 3.55 -6.54
CA ASP A 126 16.05 3.07 -6.15
C ASP A 126 16.38 3.57 -4.74
N TYR A 127 15.53 3.14 -3.79
CA TYR A 127 15.71 3.51 -2.38
C TYR A 127 16.66 2.54 -1.69
N PRO A 128 17.48 3.03 -0.75
CA PRO A 128 18.25 2.17 0.13
C PRO A 128 17.32 1.22 0.92
N VAL A 129 17.79 0.00 1.12
CA VAL A 129 17.14 -0.98 1.98
C VAL A 129 18.10 -1.38 3.10
N ASP A 130 17.56 -1.69 4.25
CA ASP A 130 18.34 -2.15 5.39
C ASP A 130 18.68 -3.65 5.32
N GLU A 131 19.29 -4.19 6.37
CA GLU A 131 19.66 -5.60 6.46
C GLU A 131 18.48 -6.58 6.48
N HIS A 132 17.25 -6.08 6.76
CA HIS A 132 15.99 -6.82 6.73
C HIS A 132 15.26 -6.67 5.39
N GLY A 133 15.78 -5.84 4.48
CA GLY A 133 15.14 -5.52 3.20
C GLY A 133 14.04 -4.46 3.30
N GLU A 134 13.95 -3.76 4.43
CA GLU A 134 13.01 -2.66 4.61
C GLU A 134 13.53 -1.39 3.94
N VAL A 135 12.65 -0.70 3.24
CA VAL A 135 12.97 0.53 2.49
C VAL A 135 13.20 1.69 3.46
N ASP A 136 14.25 2.48 3.21
CA ASP A 136 14.51 3.70 3.98
C ASP A 136 13.40 4.75 3.78
N PRO A 137 12.53 4.97 4.77
CA PRO A 137 11.42 5.92 4.65
C PRO A 137 11.89 7.38 4.60
N GLU A 138 13.10 7.70 5.08
CA GLU A 138 13.67 9.04 4.97
C GLU A 138 14.07 9.36 3.52
N ALA A 139 14.59 8.37 2.79
CA ALA A 139 14.90 8.54 1.37
C ALA A 139 13.63 8.82 0.55
N VAL A 140 12.54 8.12 0.84
CA VAL A 140 11.23 8.37 0.22
C VAL A 140 10.71 9.75 0.59
N LEU A 141 10.83 10.15 1.87
CA LEU A 141 10.41 11.48 2.31
C LEU A 141 11.18 12.60 1.62
N ARG A 142 12.48 12.44 1.38
CA ARG A 142 13.27 13.42 0.63
C ARG A 142 12.77 13.60 -0.81
N GLU A 143 12.44 12.50 -1.48
CA GLU A 143 11.84 12.58 -2.82
C GLU A 143 10.49 13.31 -2.79
N ILE A 144 9.64 13.02 -1.79
CA ILE A 144 8.35 13.70 -1.59
C ILE A 144 8.54 15.19 -1.28
N ASN A 145 9.56 15.57 -0.50
CA ASN A 145 9.87 16.97 -0.23
C ASN A 145 10.13 17.77 -1.51
N GLY A 146 10.73 17.12 -2.51
CA GLY A 146 10.94 17.73 -3.82
C GLY A 146 12.40 18.03 -4.12
N HIS A 147 12.58 18.89 -5.10
CA HIS A 147 13.90 19.25 -5.61
C HIS A 147 14.05 20.76 -5.91
N ALA A 148 15.27 21.22 -5.82
CA ALA A 148 15.69 22.56 -6.26
C ALA A 148 17.04 22.43 -6.97
N ASP A 149 17.20 23.10 -8.11
CA ASP A 149 18.41 23.06 -8.92
C ASP A 149 18.85 21.64 -9.33
N GLY A 150 17.90 20.69 -9.44
CA GLY A 150 18.15 19.29 -9.81
C GLY A 150 18.53 18.37 -8.64
N GLU A 151 18.66 18.91 -7.43
CA GLU A 151 18.99 18.13 -6.23
C GLU A 151 17.78 18.01 -5.32
N LEU A 152 17.68 16.87 -4.58
CA LEU A 152 16.64 16.68 -3.58
C LEU A 152 16.81 17.67 -2.41
N VAL A 153 15.68 18.15 -1.89
CA VAL A 153 15.67 19.05 -0.73
C VAL A 153 15.34 18.29 0.57
N ASP A 154 15.96 18.74 1.68
CA ASP A 154 15.71 18.13 2.99
C ASP A 154 14.36 18.52 3.59
N GLY A 155 13.75 19.60 3.10
CA GLY A 155 12.44 20.04 3.59
C GLY A 155 11.85 21.19 2.78
N PHE A 156 10.58 21.43 2.99
CA PHE A 156 9.80 22.44 2.25
C PHE A 156 10.31 23.88 2.39
N ALA A 157 11.06 24.19 3.44
CA ALA A 157 11.67 25.52 3.63
C ALA A 157 12.71 25.86 2.53
N GLN A 158 13.23 24.87 1.83
CA GLN A 158 14.18 25.05 0.72
C GLN A 158 13.50 25.26 -0.64
N LEU A 159 12.17 25.07 -0.70
CA LEU A 159 11.42 25.34 -1.92
C LEU A 159 11.29 26.85 -2.17
N ARG A 160 11.28 27.24 -3.43
CA ARG A 160 11.27 28.63 -3.90
C ARG A 160 9.99 28.95 -4.66
N ALA A 161 9.53 30.17 -4.52
CA ALA A 161 8.33 30.65 -5.21
C ALA A 161 8.57 31.11 -6.68
N ASP A 162 9.81 31.05 -7.15
CA ASP A 162 10.23 31.52 -8.47
C ASP A 162 10.12 30.48 -9.60
N GLY A 163 9.66 29.27 -9.28
CA GLY A 163 9.52 28.19 -10.24
C GLY A 163 10.80 27.36 -10.49
N THR A 164 11.90 27.62 -9.76
CA THR A 164 13.15 26.87 -9.87
C THR A 164 13.20 25.63 -8.99
N SER A 165 12.15 25.40 -8.22
CA SER A 165 11.97 24.21 -7.36
C SER A 165 10.57 23.65 -7.50
N ALA A 166 10.42 22.36 -7.20
CA ALA A 166 9.13 21.68 -7.19
C ALA A 166 9.07 20.68 -6.06
N SER A 167 7.91 20.57 -5.43
CA SER A 167 7.62 19.48 -4.50
C SER A 167 7.22 18.23 -5.26
N GLY A 168 7.65 17.06 -4.78
CA GLY A 168 7.15 15.77 -5.25
C GLY A 168 5.77 15.43 -4.69
N CYS A 169 5.31 16.19 -3.69
CA CYS A 169 4.02 16.02 -3.05
C CYS A 169 3.04 17.13 -3.46
N TRP A 170 1.81 16.80 -3.49
CA TRP A 170 0.63 17.60 -3.82
C TRP A 170 -0.08 18.13 -2.59
#